data_eb91325f93298a87868a98750915ace4
#
_entry.id   eb91325f93298a87868a98750915ace4
#
_cell.length_a   1.000
_cell.length_b   1.000
_cell.length_c   1.000
_cell.angle_alpha   90.00
_cell.angle_beta   90.00
_cell.angle_gamma   90.00
#
_symmetry.space_group_name_H-M   'P 1'
#
loop_
_entity.id
_entity.type
_entity.pdbx_description
1 polymer ?
#
loop_
_entity_poly.entity_id
_entity_poly.type
_entity_poly.pdbx_seq_one_letter_code
_entity_poly.pdbx_strand_id
1 'polypeptide(L)'
;MLSGARRWASTLARRRVIVSGIQPTGVPHLGNYLGALKTWTALQNEADPQDELYFFIASLHALTIPQNPKQLYHDRRNLLAALIAVGLDPHRCTIFMQDQVPQHAELSWLLMCQSPFGRLERMTTWKSKIATIQNSASEDHVNESQLQLGLFAYPVLQTADILMYHATHVPVGEDQQQHLELTRDLAHSFNRSVKKPFFPIPEALLSESKRILSLRNPEQKMSKSAPDANSRIMLTDTPEQIQSKVKKAVTDSE
;
A
#
# COMPACT_ATOMS: atom_id res chain seq x y z
N MET A 1 4.29 -18.10 -55.56
CA MET A 1 4.68 -16.74 -55.10
C MET A 1 3.86 -16.42 -53.87
N LEU A 2 4.44 -16.61 -52.72
CA LEU A 2 3.76 -16.48 -51.43
C LEU A 2 4.05 -15.07 -50.87
N SER A 3 3.04 -14.23 -50.90
CA SER A 3 3.02 -12.91 -50.31
C SER A 3 3.08 -13.04 -48.79
N GLY A 4 4.14 -12.48 -48.21
CA GLY A 4 4.31 -12.39 -46.77
C GLY A 4 3.27 -11.53 -46.10
N ALA A 5 2.36 -12.13 -45.37
CA ALA A 5 1.54 -11.45 -44.40
C ALA A 5 2.46 -10.94 -43.26
N ARG A 6 2.98 -9.72 -43.41
CA ARG A 6 3.61 -9.03 -42.30
C ARG A 6 2.59 -8.87 -41.18
N ARG A 7 2.80 -9.63 -40.11
CA ARG A 7 2.19 -9.38 -38.80
C ARG A 7 2.51 -7.93 -38.39
N TRP A 8 1.56 -7.07 -38.61
CA TRP A 8 1.50 -5.80 -37.87
C TRP A 8 1.04 -6.14 -36.46
N ALA A 9 1.97 -6.61 -35.61
CA ALA A 9 1.79 -6.49 -34.20
C ALA A 9 1.91 -4.99 -33.90
N SER A 10 0.78 -4.27 -33.93
CA SER A 10 0.70 -2.97 -33.29
C SER A 10 0.95 -3.21 -31.82
N THR A 11 2.12 -2.88 -31.36
CA THR A 11 2.40 -2.58 -29.95
C THR A 11 1.65 -1.28 -29.63
N LEU A 12 0.32 -1.34 -29.64
CA LEU A 12 -0.48 -0.40 -28.88
C LEU A 12 -0.07 -0.63 -27.43
N ALA A 13 0.62 0.34 -26.87
CA ALA A 13 0.95 0.33 -25.44
C ALA A 13 -0.34 -0.01 -24.69
N ARG A 14 -0.37 -1.16 -24.01
CA ARG A 14 -1.58 -1.64 -23.36
C ARG A 14 -1.85 -0.68 -22.22
N ARG A 15 -3.01 0.01 -22.24
CA ARG A 15 -3.46 0.93 -21.20
C ARG A 15 -3.14 0.34 -19.82
N ARG A 16 -2.37 1.06 -19.02
CA ARG A 16 -2.09 0.66 -17.64
C ARG A 16 -3.19 1.18 -16.72
N VAL A 17 -3.60 0.33 -15.80
CA VAL A 17 -4.45 0.72 -14.66
C VAL A 17 -3.61 0.50 -13.42
N ILE A 18 -3.21 1.59 -12.77
CA ILE A 18 -2.31 1.59 -11.63
C ILE A 18 -3.12 1.92 -10.38
N VAL A 19 -3.08 1.05 -9.39
CA VAL A 19 -3.81 1.21 -8.12
C VAL A 19 -2.85 1.13 -6.95
N SER A 20 -2.92 2.08 -6.04
CA SER A 20 -2.17 2.03 -4.79
C SER A 20 -2.88 2.78 -3.67
N GLY A 21 -2.67 2.35 -2.43
CA GLY A 21 -3.28 2.96 -1.26
C GLY A 21 -2.29 3.21 -0.13
N ILE A 22 -2.57 4.20 0.69
CA ILE A 22 -1.79 4.54 1.88
C ILE A 22 -2.72 4.73 3.08
N GLN A 23 -2.35 4.16 4.22
CA GLN A 23 -3.13 4.30 5.45
C GLN A 23 -3.03 5.73 6.02
N PRO A 24 -4.16 6.28 6.52
CA PRO A 24 -4.20 7.61 7.12
C PRO A 24 -3.63 7.61 8.54
N THR A 25 -2.33 7.54 8.65
CA THR A 25 -1.60 7.61 9.92
C THR A 25 -1.09 9.02 10.25
N GLY A 26 -1.80 10.05 9.81
CA GLY A 26 -1.43 11.47 9.93
C GLY A 26 -0.46 11.94 8.86
N VAL A 27 0.24 13.06 9.12
CA VAL A 27 1.21 13.62 8.17
C VAL A 27 2.30 12.59 7.84
N PRO A 28 2.62 12.37 6.56
CA PRO A 28 3.70 11.46 6.17
C PRO A 28 5.07 11.90 6.70
N HIS A 29 5.93 10.94 6.98
CA HIS A 29 7.35 11.16 7.24
C HIS A 29 8.19 10.86 5.97
N LEU A 30 9.46 11.20 6.01
CA LEU A 30 10.41 11.01 4.91
C LEU A 30 10.39 9.58 4.34
N GLY A 31 10.27 8.57 5.21
CA GLY A 31 10.16 7.17 4.79
C GLY A 31 8.89 6.87 3.97
N ASN A 32 7.75 7.51 4.29
CA ASN A 32 6.54 7.40 3.47
C ASN A 32 6.71 8.11 2.12
N TYR A 33 7.33 9.29 2.13
CA TYR A 33 7.57 10.07 0.91
C TYR A 33 8.46 9.30 -0.06
N LEU A 34 9.63 8.87 0.38
CA LEU A 34 10.59 8.15 -0.46
C LEU A 34 10.10 6.75 -0.83
N GLY A 35 9.36 6.09 0.08
CA GLY A 35 8.88 4.71 -0.11
C GLY A 35 7.67 4.57 -1.03
N ALA A 36 6.81 5.60 -1.09
CA ALA A 36 5.57 5.51 -1.86
C ALA A 36 5.25 6.80 -2.64
N LEU A 37 5.20 7.97 -1.97
CA LEU A 37 4.62 9.17 -2.58
C LEU A 37 5.46 9.69 -3.75
N LYS A 38 6.79 9.63 -3.64
CA LYS A 38 7.71 9.97 -4.74
C LYS A 38 7.48 9.07 -5.96
N THR A 39 7.24 7.79 -5.74
CA THR A 39 6.93 6.84 -6.82
C THR A 39 5.58 7.17 -7.47
N TRP A 40 4.57 7.55 -6.69
CA TRP A 40 3.26 7.92 -7.23
C TRP A 40 3.33 9.17 -8.09
N THR A 41 4.07 10.20 -7.67
CA THR A 41 4.27 11.41 -8.48
C THR A 41 5.08 11.12 -9.74
N ALA A 42 6.08 10.25 -9.69
CA ALA A 42 6.82 9.82 -10.87
C ALA A 42 5.90 9.07 -11.86
N LEU A 43 5.15 8.08 -11.38
CA LEU A 43 4.18 7.34 -12.19
C LEU A 43 3.14 8.27 -12.84
N GLN A 44 2.64 9.27 -12.10
CA GLN A 44 1.74 10.28 -12.65
C GLN A 44 2.41 11.08 -13.77
N ASN A 45 3.67 11.47 -13.60
CA ASN A 45 4.38 12.31 -14.58
C ASN A 45 4.78 11.53 -15.84
N GLU A 46 4.99 10.23 -15.71
CA GLU A 46 5.36 9.31 -16.79
C GLU A 46 4.15 8.61 -17.45
N ALA A 47 2.94 8.82 -16.90
CA ALA A 47 1.73 8.18 -17.41
C ALA A 47 1.36 8.66 -18.80
N ASP A 48 1.02 7.71 -19.68
CA ASP A 48 0.39 8.01 -20.95
C ASP A 48 -1.03 8.57 -20.74
N PRO A 49 -1.57 9.39 -21.66
CA PRO A 49 -2.93 9.93 -21.53
C PRO A 49 -4.03 8.89 -21.39
N GLN A 50 -3.79 7.65 -21.80
CA GLN A 50 -4.73 6.54 -21.69
C GLN A 50 -4.61 5.75 -20.39
N ASP A 51 -3.51 5.96 -19.62
CA ASP A 51 -3.31 5.29 -18.34
C ASP A 51 -4.29 5.83 -17.29
N GLU A 52 -4.73 4.95 -16.41
CA GLU A 52 -5.55 5.30 -15.25
C GLU A 52 -4.77 5.08 -13.98
N LEU A 53 -4.74 6.12 -13.15
CA LEU A 53 -4.07 6.09 -11.86
C LEU A 53 -5.07 6.33 -10.74
N TYR A 54 -5.17 5.37 -9.83
CA TYR A 54 -6.04 5.40 -8.66
C TYR A 54 -5.21 5.36 -7.40
N PHE A 55 -5.20 6.47 -6.66
CA PHE A 55 -4.50 6.57 -5.38
C PHE A 55 -5.51 6.82 -4.28
N PHE A 56 -5.53 5.97 -3.26
CA PHE A 56 -6.56 6.09 -2.25
C PHE A 56 -6.00 6.13 -0.82
N ILE A 57 -6.78 6.77 0.05
CA ILE A 57 -6.56 6.77 1.48
C ILE A 57 -7.25 5.54 2.05
N ALA A 58 -6.44 4.59 2.53
CA ALA A 58 -6.85 3.25 2.94
C ALA A 58 -7.48 3.27 4.34
N SER A 59 -8.63 3.93 4.47
CA SER A 59 -9.33 4.17 5.73
C SER A 59 -9.93 2.91 6.35
N LEU A 60 -10.42 1.94 5.55
CA LEU A 60 -10.88 0.65 6.06
C LEU A 60 -9.73 -0.19 6.61
N HIS A 61 -8.57 -0.15 5.95
CA HIS A 61 -7.38 -0.83 6.47
C HIS A 61 -6.91 -0.25 7.80
N ALA A 62 -7.12 1.04 8.05
CA ALA A 62 -6.78 1.64 9.33
C ALA A 62 -7.60 1.07 10.49
N LEU A 63 -8.84 0.62 10.23
CA LEU A 63 -9.73 0.04 11.24
C LEU A 63 -9.34 -1.36 11.70
N THR A 64 -8.36 -1.99 11.05
CA THR A 64 -7.83 -3.31 11.46
C THR A 64 -7.17 -3.29 12.84
N ILE A 65 -6.85 -2.11 13.34
CA ILE A 65 -6.39 -1.85 14.71
C ILE A 65 -7.27 -0.76 15.32
N PRO A 66 -7.43 -0.74 16.66
CA PRO A 66 -8.24 0.28 17.33
C PRO A 66 -7.82 1.70 16.96
N GLN A 67 -8.77 2.55 16.59
CA GLN A 67 -8.55 3.94 16.19
C GLN A 67 -9.37 4.91 17.07
N ASN A 68 -8.83 6.10 17.32
CA ASN A 68 -9.63 7.20 17.82
C ASN A 68 -10.38 7.84 16.62
N PRO A 69 -11.73 7.86 16.60
CA PRO A 69 -12.48 8.33 15.43
C PRO A 69 -12.21 9.79 15.07
N LYS A 70 -12.05 10.67 16.07
CA LYS A 70 -11.75 12.10 15.82
C LYS A 70 -10.36 12.26 15.21
N GLN A 71 -9.37 11.54 15.74
CA GLN A 71 -8.01 11.57 15.21
C GLN A 71 -7.96 11.01 13.78
N LEU A 72 -8.61 9.87 13.54
CA LEU A 72 -8.67 9.26 12.20
C LEU A 72 -9.30 10.22 11.18
N TYR A 73 -10.35 10.96 11.55
CA TYR A 73 -10.95 11.97 10.70
C TYR A 73 -9.95 13.07 10.30
N HIS A 74 -9.18 13.59 11.26
CA HIS A 74 -8.15 14.59 11.00
C HIS A 74 -6.99 14.02 10.17
N ASP A 75 -6.54 12.82 10.49
CA ASP A 75 -5.43 12.17 9.80
C ASP A 75 -5.74 11.90 8.32
N ARG A 76 -6.98 11.52 7.99
CA ARG A 76 -7.43 11.37 6.60
C ARG A 76 -7.31 12.68 5.82
N ARG A 77 -7.74 13.79 6.40
CA ARG A 77 -7.68 15.12 5.77
C ARG A 77 -6.24 15.61 5.63
N ASN A 78 -5.44 15.44 6.66
CA ASN A 78 -4.03 15.81 6.63
C ASN A 78 -3.26 14.99 5.59
N LEU A 79 -3.57 13.70 5.47
CA LEU A 79 -2.97 12.88 4.43
C LEU A 79 -3.38 13.34 3.03
N LEU A 80 -4.67 13.63 2.80
CA LEU A 80 -5.12 14.16 1.50
C LEU A 80 -4.38 15.45 1.14
N ALA A 81 -4.28 16.39 2.10
CA ALA A 81 -3.53 17.63 1.89
C ALA A 81 -2.06 17.35 1.55
N ALA A 82 -1.43 16.39 2.24
CA ALA A 82 -0.06 15.98 1.96
C ALA A 82 0.10 15.36 0.55
N LEU A 83 -0.87 14.54 0.10
CA LEU A 83 -0.84 13.95 -1.24
C LEU A 83 -0.85 15.04 -2.34
N ILE A 84 -1.69 16.05 -2.17
CA ILE A 84 -1.72 17.20 -3.09
C ILE A 84 -0.41 18.01 -2.99
N ALA A 85 0.08 18.27 -1.78
CA ALA A 85 1.27 19.06 -1.54
C ALA A 85 2.55 18.42 -2.12
N VAL A 86 2.63 17.09 -2.18
CA VAL A 86 3.78 16.39 -2.80
C VAL A 86 3.69 16.34 -4.34
N GLY A 87 2.62 16.87 -4.94
CA GLY A 87 2.49 17.04 -6.38
C GLY A 87 1.55 16.06 -7.09
N LEU A 88 0.69 15.33 -6.35
CA LEU A 88 -0.39 14.60 -7.00
C LEU A 88 -1.46 15.57 -7.50
N ASP A 89 -1.76 15.49 -8.79
CA ASP A 89 -2.72 16.35 -9.48
C ASP A 89 -4.04 15.59 -9.74
N PRO A 90 -5.17 16.04 -9.15
CA PRO A 90 -6.47 15.41 -9.36
C PRO A 90 -6.98 15.46 -10.82
N HIS A 91 -6.37 16.26 -11.70
CA HIS A 91 -6.66 16.25 -13.13
C HIS A 91 -5.94 15.13 -13.88
N ARG A 92 -4.90 14.52 -13.27
CA ARG A 92 -4.08 13.47 -13.86
C ARG A 92 -4.27 12.11 -13.21
N CYS A 93 -4.73 12.08 -11.97
CA CYS A 93 -5.00 10.85 -11.22
C CYS A 93 -6.28 10.98 -10.39
N THR A 94 -6.91 9.86 -10.07
CA THR A 94 -8.06 9.84 -9.17
C THR A 94 -7.58 9.63 -7.73
N ILE A 95 -7.89 10.59 -6.84
CA ILE A 95 -7.58 10.51 -5.42
C ILE A 95 -8.88 10.41 -4.64
N PHE A 96 -9.04 9.39 -3.78
CA PHE A 96 -10.29 9.16 -3.06
C PHE A 96 -10.09 8.50 -1.70
N MET A 97 -11.16 8.50 -0.90
CA MET A 97 -11.24 7.80 0.38
C MET A 97 -11.84 6.41 0.16
N GLN A 98 -11.15 5.35 0.57
CA GLN A 98 -11.59 3.98 0.39
C GLN A 98 -12.99 3.70 0.96
N ASP A 99 -13.27 4.22 2.17
CA ASP A 99 -14.55 4.01 2.86
C ASP A 99 -15.73 4.75 2.24
N GLN A 100 -15.49 5.67 1.28
CA GLN A 100 -16.54 6.34 0.51
C GLN A 100 -16.96 5.57 -0.74
N VAL A 101 -16.31 4.44 -1.01
CA VAL A 101 -16.64 3.53 -2.11
C VAL A 101 -16.98 2.16 -1.51
N PRO A 102 -18.27 1.91 -1.17
CA PRO A 102 -18.71 0.70 -0.46
C PRO A 102 -18.31 -0.62 -1.16
N GLN A 103 -18.16 -0.57 -2.47
CA GLN A 103 -17.84 -1.74 -3.30
C GLN A 103 -16.52 -2.40 -2.94
N HIS A 104 -15.59 -1.69 -2.30
CA HIS A 104 -14.38 -2.30 -1.72
C HIS A 104 -14.73 -3.38 -0.68
N ALA A 105 -15.66 -3.07 0.22
CA ALA A 105 -16.12 -4.03 1.23
C ALA A 105 -17.00 -5.13 0.61
N GLU A 106 -17.85 -4.79 -0.36
CA GLU A 106 -18.71 -5.76 -1.05
C GLU A 106 -17.88 -6.79 -1.82
N LEU A 107 -16.92 -6.35 -2.63
CA LEU A 107 -16.03 -7.26 -3.36
C LEU A 107 -15.14 -8.06 -2.39
N SER A 108 -14.65 -7.41 -1.31
CA SER A 108 -13.88 -8.11 -0.28
C SER A 108 -14.66 -9.28 0.30
N TRP A 109 -15.96 -9.10 0.60
CA TRP A 109 -16.80 -10.19 1.09
C TRP A 109 -16.91 -11.35 0.08
N LEU A 110 -17.16 -11.05 -1.19
CA LEU A 110 -17.22 -12.07 -2.24
C LEU A 110 -15.91 -12.86 -2.37
N LEU A 111 -14.78 -12.16 -2.26
CA LEU A 111 -13.46 -12.79 -2.30
C LEU A 111 -13.14 -13.58 -1.03
N MET A 112 -13.58 -13.13 0.14
CA MET A 112 -13.45 -13.88 1.39
C MET A 112 -14.16 -15.25 1.31
N CYS A 113 -15.34 -15.30 0.67
CA CYS A 113 -16.06 -16.55 0.44
C CYS A 113 -15.31 -17.55 -0.46
N GLN A 114 -14.30 -17.08 -1.21
CA GLN A 114 -13.45 -17.90 -2.08
C GLN A 114 -12.03 -18.10 -1.54
N SER A 115 -11.68 -17.42 -0.44
CA SER A 115 -10.33 -17.44 0.13
C SER A 115 -10.16 -18.63 1.08
N PRO A 116 -9.21 -19.55 0.82
CA PRO A 116 -8.94 -20.64 1.77
C PRO A 116 -8.32 -20.08 3.05
N PHE A 117 -8.88 -20.44 4.22
CA PHE A 117 -8.38 -20.02 5.53
C PHE A 117 -6.88 -20.28 5.70
N GLY A 118 -6.42 -21.50 5.39
CA GLY A 118 -5.02 -21.87 5.53
C GLY A 118 -4.06 -21.09 4.62
N ARG A 119 -4.55 -20.38 3.59
CA ARG A 119 -3.72 -19.48 2.79
C ARG A 119 -3.42 -18.20 3.58
N LEU A 120 -4.43 -17.63 4.23
CA LEU A 120 -4.28 -16.44 5.08
C LEU A 120 -3.47 -16.74 6.34
N GLU A 121 -3.67 -17.91 6.96
CA GLU A 121 -2.94 -18.35 8.14
C GLU A 121 -1.42 -18.41 7.92
N ARG A 122 -0.99 -18.84 6.73
CA ARG A 122 0.44 -18.90 6.36
C ARG A 122 1.08 -17.55 6.05
N MET A 123 0.29 -16.46 5.98
CA MET A 123 0.85 -15.13 5.77
C MET A 123 1.50 -14.62 7.04
N THR A 124 2.72 -14.08 6.92
CA THR A 124 3.50 -13.60 8.08
C THR A 124 3.13 -12.20 8.51
N THR A 125 2.53 -11.42 7.64
CA THR A 125 2.31 -9.99 7.85
C THR A 125 1.33 -9.66 8.98
N TRP A 126 0.30 -10.46 9.22
CA TRP A 126 -0.60 -10.27 10.36
C TRP A 126 0.09 -10.64 11.67
N LYS A 127 0.98 -11.66 11.66
CA LYS A 127 1.78 -12.04 12.84
C LYS A 127 2.71 -10.92 13.26
N SER A 128 3.46 -10.34 12.34
CA SER A 128 4.33 -9.18 12.60
C SER A 128 3.56 -7.97 13.15
N LYS A 129 2.36 -7.72 12.65
CA LYS A 129 1.52 -6.60 13.13
C LYS A 129 1.02 -6.84 14.55
N ILE A 130 0.51 -8.04 14.85
CA ILE A 130 0.01 -8.33 16.21
C ILE A 130 1.18 -8.39 17.21
N ALA A 131 2.35 -8.91 16.84
CA ALA A 131 3.55 -8.86 17.67
C ALA A 131 3.91 -7.41 18.04
N THR A 132 3.85 -6.50 17.07
CA THR A 132 4.08 -5.06 17.32
C THR A 132 3.02 -4.47 18.27
N ILE A 133 1.74 -4.84 18.13
CA ILE A 133 0.65 -4.36 19.01
C ILE A 133 0.83 -4.87 20.44
N GLN A 134 1.25 -6.12 20.58
CA GLN A 134 1.42 -6.76 21.89
C GLN A 134 2.78 -6.48 22.53
N ASN A 135 3.68 -5.73 21.88
CA ASN A 135 5.08 -5.53 22.27
C ASN A 135 5.81 -6.87 22.53
N SER A 136 5.48 -7.91 21.75
CA SER A 136 6.07 -9.23 21.87
C SER A 136 7.49 -9.25 21.32
N ALA A 137 8.38 -10.00 21.99
CA ALA A 137 9.79 -10.09 21.60
C ALA A 137 10.01 -10.83 20.27
N SER A 138 9.05 -11.69 19.88
CA SER A 138 9.08 -12.43 18.60
C SER A 138 7.66 -12.71 18.08
N GLU A 139 7.55 -13.04 16.81
CA GLU A 139 6.29 -13.43 16.16
C GLU A 139 5.74 -14.78 16.70
N ASP A 140 6.60 -15.62 17.26
CA ASP A 140 6.25 -16.93 17.80
C ASP A 140 5.55 -16.86 19.17
N HIS A 141 5.59 -15.71 19.85
CA HIS A 141 5.03 -15.49 21.18
C HIS A 141 3.76 -14.62 21.13
N VAL A 142 3.09 -14.61 20.01
CA VAL A 142 1.87 -13.82 19.80
C VAL A 142 0.66 -14.54 20.38
N ASN A 143 -0.16 -13.85 21.18
CA ASN A 143 -1.44 -14.37 21.64
C ASN A 143 -2.49 -14.23 20.52
N GLU A 144 -2.67 -15.30 19.74
CA GLU A 144 -3.61 -15.33 18.62
C GLU A 144 -5.08 -15.17 19.04
N SER A 145 -5.42 -15.44 20.32
CA SER A 145 -6.79 -15.23 20.82
C SER A 145 -7.21 -13.75 20.80
N GLN A 146 -6.27 -12.83 20.73
CA GLN A 146 -6.51 -11.40 20.63
C GLN A 146 -6.51 -10.89 19.18
N LEU A 147 -6.33 -11.78 18.21
CA LEU A 147 -6.33 -11.43 16.80
C LEU A 147 -7.73 -11.02 16.34
N GLN A 148 -7.88 -9.76 15.95
CA GLN A 148 -9.13 -9.30 15.36
C GLN A 148 -9.29 -9.84 13.94
N LEU A 149 -10.49 -10.27 13.58
CA LEU A 149 -10.78 -10.85 12.26
C LEU A 149 -10.36 -9.90 11.10
N GLY A 150 -10.59 -8.59 11.25
CA GLY A 150 -10.16 -7.61 10.25
C GLY A 150 -8.64 -7.60 10.04
N LEU A 151 -7.85 -7.76 11.12
CA LEU A 151 -6.39 -7.85 11.02
C LEU A 151 -5.92 -9.16 10.37
N PHE A 152 -6.67 -10.23 10.50
CA PHE A 152 -6.40 -11.50 9.82
C PHE A 152 -6.79 -11.44 8.33
N ALA A 153 -7.94 -10.83 8.02
CA ALA A 153 -8.55 -10.87 6.69
C ALA A 153 -8.19 -9.68 5.78
N TYR A 154 -7.48 -8.63 6.28
CA TYR A 154 -7.19 -7.45 5.47
C TYR A 154 -6.47 -7.73 4.13
N PRO A 155 -5.68 -8.81 3.94
CA PRO A 155 -5.11 -9.09 2.64
C PRO A 155 -6.16 -9.37 1.55
N VAL A 156 -7.34 -9.87 1.94
CA VAL A 156 -8.46 -10.04 1.01
C VAL A 156 -9.13 -8.71 0.67
N LEU A 157 -9.23 -7.80 1.64
CA LEU A 157 -9.67 -6.42 1.37
C LEU A 157 -8.69 -5.71 0.41
N GLN A 158 -7.38 -5.88 0.61
CA GLN A 158 -6.38 -5.35 -0.32
C GLN A 158 -6.51 -5.95 -1.73
N THR A 159 -6.83 -7.23 -1.82
CA THR A 159 -7.15 -7.88 -3.11
C THR A 159 -8.36 -7.22 -3.76
N ALA A 160 -9.42 -6.92 -3.01
CA ALA A 160 -10.59 -6.21 -3.52
C ALA A 160 -10.24 -4.81 -4.01
N ASP A 161 -9.42 -4.07 -3.25
CA ASP A 161 -8.94 -2.72 -3.64
C ASP A 161 -8.26 -2.72 -5.00
N ILE A 162 -7.51 -3.76 -5.30
CA ILE A 162 -6.77 -3.92 -6.56
C ILE A 162 -7.68 -4.38 -7.70
N LEU A 163 -8.44 -5.44 -7.47
CA LEU A 163 -9.21 -6.10 -8.52
C LEU A 163 -10.43 -5.28 -8.94
N MET A 164 -11.03 -4.48 -8.04
CA MET A 164 -12.22 -3.70 -8.34
C MET A 164 -12.01 -2.71 -9.51
N TYR A 165 -10.81 -2.19 -9.64
CA TYR A 165 -10.43 -1.26 -10.72
C TYR A 165 -9.83 -1.97 -11.93
N HIS A 166 -9.82 -3.30 -11.97
CA HIS A 166 -9.14 -4.08 -12.99
C HIS A 166 -7.65 -3.68 -13.11
N ALA A 167 -6.99 -3.45 -11.98
CA ALA A 167 -5.61 -3.02 -11.95
C ALA A 167 -4.69 -3.97 -12.72
N THR A 168 -3.88 -3.40 -13.59
CA THR A 168 -2.84 -4.13 -14.32
C THR A 168 -1.50 -4.05 -13.62
N HIS A 169 -1.27 -2.99 -12.83
CA HIS A 169 -0.01 -2.75 -12.13
C HIS A 169 -0.28 -2.20 -10.73
N VAL A 170 0.54 -2.63 -9.78
CA VAL A 170 0.43 -2.21 -8.37
C VAL A 170 1.82 -1.83 -7.86
N PRO A 171 2.05 -0.55 -7.54
CA PRO A 171 3.26 -0.12 -6.84
C PRO A 171 3.30 -0.73 -5.44
N VAL A 172 4.28 -1.57 -5.18
CA VAL A 172 4.42 -2.27 -3.89
C VAL A 172 5.86 -2.25 -3.40
N GLY A 173 6.01 -2.16 -2.07
CA GLY A 173 7.27 -2.50 -1.41
C GLY A 173 7.47 -4.02 -1.33
N GLU A 174 8.68 -4.46 -1.01
CA GLU A 174 9.00 -5.89 -0.89
C GLU A 174 8.12 -6.62 0.14
N ASP A 175 7.75 -5.96 1.22
CA ASP A 175 6.88 -6.49 2.28
C ASP A 175 5.44 -6.76 1.83
N GLN A 176 5.02 -6.23 0.68
CA GLN A 176 3.67 -6.40 0.13
C GLN A 176 3.60 -7.48 -0.96
N GLN A 177 4.70 -8.12 -1.33
CA GLN A 177 4.72 -9.13 -2.39
C GLN A 177 3.78 -10.31 -2.10
N GLN A 178 3.75 -10.79 -0.86
CA GLN A 178 2.85 -11.89 -0.46
C GLN A 178 1.36 -11.54 -0.66
N HIS A 179 0.98 -10.28 -0.44
CA HIS A 179 -0.38 -9.81 -0.66
C HIS A 179 -0.73 -9.77 -2.15
N LEU A 180 0.23 -9.37 -2.99
CA LEU A 180 0.01 -9.34 -4.43
C LEU A 180 -0.09 -10.77 -5.00
N GLU A 181 0.68 -11.73 -4.48
CA GLU A 181 0.53 -13.13 -4.84
C GLU A 181 -0.87 -13.66 -4.44
N LEU A 182 -1.37 -13.33 -3.25
CA LEU A 182 -2.74 -13.66 -2.87
C LEU A 182 -3.75 -13.06 -3.85
N THR A 183 -3.54 -11.81 -4.26
CA THR A 183 -4.39 -11.12 -5.25
C THR A 183 -4.43 -11.88 -6.57
N ARG A 184 -3.28 -12.33 -7.07
CA ARG A 184 -3.17 -13.13 -8.30
C ARG A 184 -3.88 -14.48 -8.17
N ASP A 185 -3.68 -15.18 -7.05
CA ASP A 185 -4.33 -16.46 -6.77
C ASP A 185 -5.86 -16.33 -6.77
N LEU A 186 -6.38 -15.29 -6.10
CA LEU A 186 -7.82 -15.02 -6.03
C LEU A 186 -8.40 -14.57 -7.37
N ALA A 187 -7.67 -13.76 -8.15
CA ALA A 187 -8.06 -13.40 -9.50
C ALA A 187 -8.15 -14.63 -10.41
N HIS A 188 -7.16 -15.52 -10.35
CA HIS A 188 -7.19 -16.79 -11.09
C HIS A 188 -8.34 -17.70 -10.66
N SER A 189 -8.61 -17.78 -9.34
CA SER A 189 -9.71 -18.60 -8.81
C SER A 189 -11.05 -18.06 -9.29
N PHE A 190 -11.26 -16.74 -9.19
CA PHE A 190 -12.48 -16.09 -9.65
C PHE A 190 -12.68 -16.28 -11.15
N ASN A 191 -11.66 -16.02 -11.97
CA ASN A 191 -11.72 -16.18 -13.42
C ASN A 191 -12.10 -17.62 -13.84
N ARG A 192 -11.57 -18.63 -13.13
CA ARG A 192 -11.97 -20.03 -13.34
C ARG A 192 -13.43 -20.28 -12.98
N SER A 193 -13.92 -19.72 -11.86
CA SER A 193 -15.31 -19.91 -11.41
C SER A 193 -16.33 -19.36 -12.41
N VAL A 194 -16.02 -18.19 -13.00
CA VAL A 194 -16.87 -17.54 -14.02
C VAL A 194 -16.55 -17.96 -15.46
N LYS A 195 -15.56 -18.84 -15.64
CA LYS A 195 -15.13 -19.39 -16.95
C LYS A 195 -14.76 -18.33 -17.99
N LYS A 196 -14.22 -17.20 -17.56
CA LYS A 196 -13.75 -16.11 -18.43
C LYS A 196 -12.68 -15.28 -17.72
N PRO A 197 -11.79 -14.59 -18.47
CA PRO A 197 -10.79 -13.68 -17.91
C PRO A 197 -11.46 -12.39 -17.45
N PHE A 198 -12.16 -12.43 -16.30
CA PHE A 198 -12.88 -11.28 -15.75
C PHE A 198 -11.91 -10.27 -15.12
N PHE A 199 -11.03 -10.72 -14.21
CA PHE A 199 -10.01 -9.87 -13.62
C PHE A 199 -8.68 -10.02 -14.37
N PRO A 200 -7.95 -8.94 -14.66
CA PRO A 200 -6.56 -9.02 -15.07
C PRO A 200 -5.71 -9.59 -13.92
N ILE A 201 -4.54 -10.11 -14.26
CA ILE A 201 -3.56 -10.56 -13.26
C ILE A 201 -2.57 -9.40 -13.07
N PRO A 202 -2.57 -8.73 -11.90
CA PRO A 202 -1.77 -7.53 -11.72
C PRO A 202 -0.28 -7.83 -11.61
N GLU A 203 0.54 -6.92 -12.13
CA GLU A 203 2.00 -6.94 -12.05
C GLU A 203 2.49 -6.01 -10.94
N ALA A 204 3.58 -6.41 -10.26
CA ALA A 204 4.23 -5.56 -9.27
C ALA A 204 5.07 -4.49 -9.96
N LEU A 205 4.89 -3.23 -9.58
CA LEU A 205 5.86 -2.18 -9.83
C LEU A 205 6.70 -2.03 -8.56
N LEU A 206 7.88 -2.63 -8.54
CA LEU A 206 8.76 -2.55 -7.39
C LEU A 206 9.34 -1.13 -7.31
N SER A 207 9.16 -0.49 -6.15
CA SER A 207 9.82 0.78 -5.91
C SER A 207 11.30 0.55 -5.65
N GLU A 208 12.16 1.29 -6.33
CA GLU A 208 13.62 1.28 -6.08
C GLU A 208 13.99 1.85 -4.71
N SER A 209 13.02 2.33 -3.94
CA SER A 209 13.28 3.00 -2.68
C SER A 209 13.78 2.00 -1.63
N LYS A 210 15.02 2.20 -1.21
CA LYS A 210 15.58 1.50 -0.06
C LYS A 210 14.75 1.79 1.20
N ARG A 211 14.70 0.82 2.09
CA ARG A 211 14.08 0.96 3.42
C ARG A 211 14.73 2.13 4.17
N ILE A 212 13.95 3.17 4.46
CA ILE A 212 14.46 4.32 5.23
C ILE A 212 14.45 3.96 6.70
N LEU A 213 15.61 4.07 7.31
CA LEU A 213 15.85 3.68 8.70
C LEU A 213 15.57 4.84 9.66
N SER A 214 15.34 4.52 10.91
CA SER A 214 15.16 5.47 12.01
C SER A 214 16.47 6.26 12.25
N LEU A 215 16.38 7.55 12.49
CA LEU A 215 17.55 8.36 12.83
C LEU A 215 18.16 8.04 14.19
N ARG A 216 17.42 7.34 15.05
CA ARG A 216 17.87 7.01 16.43
C ARG A 216 18.19 5.53 16.62
N ASN A 217 17.66 4.68 15.74
CA ASN A 217 17.94 3.25 15.74
C ASN A 217 18.08 2.77 14.28
N PRO A 218 19.30 2.67 13.75
CA PRO A 218 19.55 2.34 12.35
C PRO A 218 19.16 0.90 11.97
N GLU A 219 18.86 0.03 12.91
CA GLU A 219 18.34 -1.32 12.64
C GLU A 219 16.84 -1.33 12.37
N GLN A 220 16.12 -0.28 12.79
CA GLN A 220 14.68 -0.18 12.67
C GLN A 220 14.25 0.72 11.52
N LYS A 221 13.13 0.35 10.87
CA LYS A 221 12.48 1.21 9.87
C LYS A 221 11.97 2.49 10.54
N MET A 222 12.12 3.62 9.86
CA MET A 222 11.51 4.89 10.28
C MET A 222 9.99 4.70 10.46
N SER A 223 9.49 5.03 11.65
CA SER A 223 8.09 4.79 12.03
C SER A 223 7.51 5.95 12.81
N LYS A 224 6.21 6.23 12.60
CA LYS A 224 5.46 7.23 13.37
C LYS A 224 5.20 6.79 14.81
N SER A 225 5.08 5.50 15.06
CA SER A 225 4.82 4.93 16.37
C SER A 225 6.05 4.91 17.29
N ALA A 226 7.25 5.21 16.77
CA ALA A 226 8.44 5.31 17.59
C ALA A 226 8.26 6.39 18.66
N PRO A 227 8.57 6.13 19.95
CA PRO A 227 8.33 7.06 21.04
C PRO A 227 9.19 8.34 20.91
N ASP A 228 10.43 8.24 20.40
CA ASP A 228 11.28 9.40 20.17
C ASP A 228 10.92 10.12 18.87
N ALA A 229 10.43 11.37 18.98
CA ALA A 229 10.12 12.21 17.82
C ALA A 229 11.35 12.54 16.96
N ASN A 230 12.56 12.47 17.50
CA ASN A 230 13.80 12.69 16.75
C ASN A 230 14.20 11.47 15.88
N SER A 231 13.48 10.35 16.01
CA SER A 231 13.72 9.14 15.20
C SER A 231 13.31 9.28 13.73
N ARG A 232 12.55 10.34 13.40
CA ARG A 232 11.93 10.54 12.07
C ARG A 232 11.90 12.01 11.66
N ILE A 233 11.91 12.23 10.34
CA ILE A 233 11.68 13.54 9.72
C ILE A 233 10.25 13.53 9.18
N MET A 234 9.41 14.46 9.66
CA MET A 234 8.06 14.67 9.14
C MET A 234 8.11 15.60 7.92
N LEU A 235 7.19 15.45 6.97
CA LEU A 235 7.13 16.36 5.81
C LEU A 235 6.75 17.79 6.19
N THR A 236 6.27 18.01 7.41
CA THR A 236 5.94 19.32 7.98
C THR A 236 7.01 19.87 8.91
N ASP A 237 8.14 19.18 9.12
CA ASP A 237 9.22 19.70 9.94
C ASP A 237 9.84 20.95 9.28
N THR A 238 10.14 21.96 10.09
CA THR A 238 10.87 23.15 9.60
C THR A 238 12.35 22.82 9.31
N PRO A 239 13.05 23.64 8.53
CA PRO A 239 14.49 23.45 8.29
C PRO A 239 15.29 23.29 9.59
N GLU A 240 14.98 24.10 10.62
CA GLU A 240 15.64 24.07 11.93
C GLU A 240 15.36 22.76 12.67
N GLN A 241 14.12 22.26 12.61
CA GLN A 241 13.75 20.97 13.18
C GLN A 241 14.48 19.82 12.48
N ILE A 242 14.53 19.84 11.14
CA ILE A 242 15.27 18.84 10.36
C ILE A 242 16.76 18.87 10.75
N GLN A 243 17.38 20.05 10.80
CA GLN A 243 18.77 20.21 11.15
C GLN A 243 19.05 19.66 12.58
N SER A 244 18.15 19.98 13.55
CA SER A 244 18.26 19.47 14.90
C SER A 244 18.19 17.95 14.99
N LYS A 245 17.25 17.33 14.22
CA LYS A 245 17.07 15.88 14.18
C LYS A 245 18.27 15.17 13.52
N VAL A 246 18.80 15.73 12.43
CA VAL A 246 19.98 15.19 11.74
C VAL A 246 21.22 15.26 12.62
N LYS A 247 21.44 16.37 13.35
CA LYS A 247 22.56 16.50 14.31
C LYS A 247 22.51 15.47 15.45
N LYS A 248 21.30 14.99 15.79
CA LYS A 248 21.08 13.97 16.83
C LYS A 248 21.02 12.56 16.28
N ALA A 249 21.10 12.38 14.97
CA ALA A 249 21.07 11.06 14.36
C ALA A 249 22.24 10.21 14.83
N VAL A 250 22.00 8.92 15.01
CA VAL A 250 23.06 7.94 15.27
C VAL A 250 23.70 7.62 13.93
N THR A 251 25.00 7.82 13.84
CA THR A 251 25.82 7.41 12.69
C THR A 251 26.59 6.15 13.10
N ASP A 252 26.87 5.28 12.12
CA ASP A 252 27.76 4.16 12.35
C ASP A 252 29.11 4.72 12.83
N SER A 253 29.61 4.13 13.89
CA SER A 253 30.98 4.34 14.35
C SER A 253 31.88 3.41 13.53
N GLU A 254 32.31 3.84 12.35
CA GLU A 254 33.56 3.36 11.76
C GLU A 254 34.74 4.05 12.39
#